data_8e56fcb036ca1a36dc5b16a13649a67e
#
_entry.id   8e56fcb036ca1a36dc5b16a13649a67e
#
_cell.length_a   1.000
_cell.length_b   1.000
_cell.length_c   1.000
_cell.angle_alpha   90.00
_cell.angle_beta   90.00
_cell.angle_gamma   90.00
#
_symmetry.space_group_name_H-M   'P 1'
#
loop_
_entity.id
_entity.type
_entity.pdbx_description
1 polymer ?
#
loop_
_entity_poly.entity_id
_entity_poly.type
_entity_poly.pdbx_seq_one_letter_code
_entity_poly.pdbx_strand_id
1 'polypeptide(L)'
;FMTGDGFELTFLSKYVVDQGFSSSQASLLFTMYGLVAALAGWSSGVLAELFGAKRIMLIGAGSWIVLHLVFIGVALPSHSYPLMLASYMLRGMGYPLFIYSFVVLLAQTVDPGKLASAMGWFWTSYSFGIGVFGAYLPAFITPVIGEYYSLWVSLPFSIVGMIICLCFVPKTRNANLDTMSSSDKLRELSRGVTILKDNHQIALAAVLRVICNLTLYGFPVIMPLYLATHTNGGGAWYQVTEWSTIWGLLFVVTVFGNVFWGRMGDCFGWMSQMRWWGCWLSALGTLAMYYVPQLFGHNLPFMYVCAVVLGMGISAFVPMGAVFPALEPEHKGAAVSAHNLASGLTTFCGPFIATVLLNTVGFAGVCWAYAICYISGSVISFWIRPEQPGITRKVAAN
;
A
#
# COMPACT_ATOMS: atom_id res chain seq x y z
N PHE A 1 -13.28 -7.83 0.69
CA PHE A 1 -12.04 -8.40 0.12
C PHE A 1 -10.80 -7.87 0.84
N MET A 2 -10.60 -6.56 0.92
CA MET A 2 -9.40 -5.96 1.52
C MET A 2 -9.21 -6.27 3.01
N THR A 3 -10.27 -6.58 3.75
CA THR A 3 -10.14 -7.09 5.12
C THR A 3 -9.42 -8.45 5.15
N GLY A 4 -9.74 -9.34 4.22
CA GLY A 4 -9.04 -10.63 4.08
C GLY A 4 -7.57 -10.47 3.73
N ASP A 5 -7.24 -9.57 2.79
CA ASP A 5 -5.85 -9.31 2.39
C ASP A 5 -5.02 -8.63 3.49
N GLY A 6 -5.65 -7.73 4.27
CA GLY A 6 -4.99 -7.03 5.37
C GLY A 6 -4.80 -7.85 6.65
N PHE A 7 -5.55 -8.95 6.80
CA PHE A 7 -5.68 -9.69 8.05
C PHE A 7 -4.35 -10.21 8.61
N GLU A 8 -3.44 -10.59 7.74
CA GLU A 8 -2.15 -11.20 8.10
C GLU A 8 -1.01 -10.19 8.32
N LEU A 9 -1.20 -8.92 7.89
CA LEU A 9 -0.13 -7.92 7.88
C LEU A 9 0.48 -7.64 9.26
N THR A 10 -0.26 -7.90 10.34
CA THR A 10 0.19 -7.61 11.70
C THR A 10 0.94 -8.75 12.38
N PHE A 11 0.86 -9.98 11.86
CA PHE A 11 1.46 -11.13 12.54
C PHE A 11 2.20 -12.12 11.64
N LEU A 12 1.94 -12.16 10.31
CA LEU A 12 2.48 -13.19 9.44
C LEU A 12 4.01 -13.26 9.46
N SER A 13 4.71 -12.13 9.47
CA SER A 13 6.18 -12.11 9.49
C SER A 13 6.72 -12.82 10.73
N LYS A 14 6.13 -12.55 11.89
CA LYS A 14 6.50 -13.22 13.15
C LYS A 14 6.11 -14.70 13.12
N TYR A 15 4.90 -15.02 12.67
CA TYR A 15 4.43 -16.40 12.56
C TYR A 15 5.39 -17.26 11.73
N VAL A 16 5.87 -16.76 10.58
CA VAL A 16 6.85 -17.45 9.74
C VAL A 16 8.17 -17.68 10.47
N VAL A 17 8.64 -16.70 11.24
CA VAL A 17 9.87 -16.86 12.05
C VAL A 17 9.66 -17.86 13.19
N ASP A 18 8.51 -17.86 13.84
CA ASP A 18 8.16 -18.82 14.89
C ASP A 18 8.06 -20.26 14.36
N GLN A 19 7.78 -20.44 13.06
CA GLN A 19 7.87 -21.74 12.37
C GLN A 19 9.31 -22.18 12.04
N GLY A 20 10.33 -21.45 12.47
CA GLY A 20 11.74 -21.79 12.30
C GLY A 20 12.43 -21.20 11.07
N PHE A 21 11.77 -20.33 10.32
CA PHE A 21 12.38 -19.62 9.21
C PHE A 21 13.11 -18.35 9.67
N SER A 22 14.09 -17.90 8.89
CA SER A 22 14.82 -16.67 9.21
C SER A 22 13.99 -15.42 8.95
N SER A 23 14.32 -14.30 9.63
CA SER A 23 13.68 -13.00 9.39
C SER A 23 13.86 -12.51 7.95
N SER A 24 14.98 -12.84 7.29
CA SER A 24 15.18 -12.58 5.86
C SER A 24 14.23 -13.39 4.98
N GLN A 25 13.98 -14.65 5.32
CA GLN A 25 13.01 -15.47 4.59
C GLN A 25 11.59 -14.91 4.75
N ALA A 26 11.22 -14.51 5.96
CA ALA A 26 9.94 -13.84 6.19
C ALA A 26 9.83 -12.52 5.37
N SER A 27 10.86 -11.68 5.40
CA SER A 27 10.88 -10.43 4.60
C SER A 27 10.83 -10.68 3.10
N LEU A 28 11.48 -11.74 2.61
CA LEU A 28 11.50 -12.11 1.19
C LEU A 28 10.11 -12.52 0.69
N LEU A 29 9.28 -13.16 1.52
CA LEU A 29 7.88 -13.45 1.15
C LEU A 29 7.14 -12.16 0.77
N PHE A 30 7.18 -11.14 1.63
CA PHE A 30 6.53 -9.86 1.37
C PHE A 30 7.16 -9.10 0.18
N THR A 31 8.48 -9.20 0.01
CA THR A 31 9.19 -8.59 -1.13
C THR A 31 8.72 -9.17 -2.44
N MET A 32 8.65 -10.48 -2.56
CA MET A 32 8.22 -11.16 -3.78
C MET A 32 6.73 -10.98 -4.06
N TYR A 33 5.91 -10.99 -3.01
CA TYR A 33 4.50 -10.57 -3.10
C TYR A 33 4.38 -9.15 -3.67
N GLY A 34 5.13 -8.19 -3.14
CA GLY A 34 5.14 -6.81 -3.59
C GLY A 34 5.60 -6.64 -5.04
N LEU A 35 6.57 -7.44 -5.50
CA LEU A 35 7.02 -7.43 -6.89
C LEU A 35 5.89 -7.83 -7.86
N VAL A 36 5.21 -8.93 -7.55
CA VAL A 36 4.08 -9.40 -8.37
C VAL A 36 2.91 -8.44 -8.28
N ALA A 37 2.65 -7.86 -7.11
CA ALA A 37 1.63 -6.84 -6.92
C ALA A 37 1.92 -5.57 -7.75
N ALA A 38 3.18 -5.15 -7.86
CA ALA A 38 3.57 -4.01 -8.68
C ALA A 38 3.30 -4.27 -10.18
N LEU A 39 3.66 -5.44 -10.69
CA LEU A 39 3.41 -5.84 -12.08
C LEU A 39 1.91 -5.96 -12.38
N ALA A 40 1.14 -6.56 -11.47
CA ALA A 40 -0.30 -6.68 -11.58
C ALA A 40 -0.99 -5.32 -11.51
N GLY A 41 -0.56 -4.43 -10.61
CA GLY A 41 -1.08 -3.07 -10.47
C GLY A 41 -0.88 -2.24 -11.73
N TRP A 42 0.33 -2.32 -12.32
CA TRP A 42 0.62 -1.65 -13.58
C TRP A 42 -0.26 -2.15 -14.73
N SER A 43 -0.45 -3.46 -14.87
CA SER A 43 -1.20 -4.05 -15.98
C SER A 43 -2.72 -4.03 -15.78
N SER A 44 -3.20 -3.94 -14.53
CA SER A 44 -4.61 -4.10 -14.17
C SER A 44 -5.56 -3.14 -14.88
N GLY A 45 -5.16 -1.89 -15.06
CA GLY A 45 -5.96 -0.87 -15.74
C GLY A 45 -6.28 -1.28 -17.18
N VAL A 46 -5.25 -1.63 -17.95
CA VAL A 46 -5.41 -2.05 -19.35
C VAL A 46 -6.13 -3.39 -19.45
N LEU A 47 -5.83 -4.33 -18.55
CA LEU A 47 -6.55 -5.60 -18.52
C LEU A 47 -8.04 -5.39 -18.24
N ALA A 48 -8.40 -4.47 -17.32
CA ALA A 48 -9.78 -4.13 -17.01
C ALA A 48 -10.50 -3.47 -18.19
N GLU A 49 -9.81 -2.63 -18.95
CA GLU A 49 -10.32 -2.02 -20.17
C GLU A 49 -10.51 -3.05 -21.28
N LEU A 50 -9.53 -3.94 -21.52
CA LEU A 50 -9.54 -4.95 -22.56
C LEU A 50 -10.59 -6.04 -22.34
N PHE A 51 -10.62 -6.59 -21.13
CA PHE A 51 -11.41 -7.79 -20.81
C PHE A 51 -12.65 -7.50 -19.98
N GLY A 52 -12.85 -6.23 -19.58
CA GLY A 52 -13.94 -5.78 -18.71
C GLY A 52 -13.54 -5.83 -17.22
N ALA A 53 -13.80 -4.73 -16.52
CA ALA A 53 -13.40 -4.54 -15.13
C ALA A 53 -13.89 -5.66 -14.20
N LYS A 54 -15.19 -6.02 -14.28
CA LYS A 54 -15.76 -7.12 -13.48
C LYS A 54 -15.00 -8.44 -13.64
N ARG A 55 -14.65 -8.80 -14.88
CA ARG A 55 -13.95 -10.06 -15.17
C ARG A 55 -12.58 -10.09 -14.53
N ILE A 56 -11.82 -9.00 -14.63
CA ILE A 56 -10.48 -8.89 -14.04
C ILE A 56 -10.56 -8.88 -12.50
N MET A 57 -11.55 -8.20 -11.91
CA MET A 57 -11.82 -8.26 -10.48
C MET A 57 -12.04 -9.71 -10.00
N LEU A 58 -12.85 -10.48 -10.73
CA LEU A 58 -13.13 -11.87 -10.38
C LEU A 58 -11.91 -12.78 -10.54
N ILE A 59 -11.09 -12.55 -11.56
CA ILE A 59 -9.81 -13.24 -11.74
C ILE A 59 -8.88 -12.91 -10.56
N GLY A 60 -8.78 -11.64 -10.19
CA GLY A 60 -7.97 -11.19 -9.06
C GLY A 60 -8.42 -11.83 -7.74
N ALA A 61 -9.71 -11.76 -7.41
CA ALA A 61 -10.25 -12.37 -6.20
C ALA A 61 -10.09 -13.89 -6.20
N GLY A 62 -10.39 -14.56 -7.31
CA GLY A 62 -10.28 -16.02 -7.44
C GLY A 62 -8.84 -16.50 -7.32
N SER A 63 -7.89 -15.83 -7.99
CA SER A 63 -6.46 -16.16 -7.87
C SER A 63 -5.96 -15.96 -6.43
N TRP A 64 -6.37 -14.88 -5.76
CA TRP A 64 -6.01 -14.64 -4.36
C TRP A 64 -6.53 -15.77 -3.46
N ILE A 65 -7.82 -16.14 -3.58
CA ILE A 65 -8.44 -17.18 -2.77
C ILE A 65 -7.76 -18.54 -2.98
N VAL A 66 -7.54 -18.95 -4.23
CA VAL A 66 -6.91 -20.24 -4.56
C VAL A 66 -5.48 -20.31 -4.03
N LEU A 67 -4.69 -19.26 -4.29
CA LEU A 67 -3.29 -19.21 -3.86
C LEU A 67 -3.16 -19.08 -2.34
N HIS A 68 -4.10 -18.38 -1.69
CA HIS A 68 -4.15 -18.34 -0.23
C HIS A 68 -4.50 -19.73 0.36
N LEU A 69 -5.44 -20.47 -0.22
CA LEU A 69 -5.73 -21.84 0.18
C LEU A 69 -4.51 -22.76 0.01
N VAL A 70 -3.75 -22.61 -1.08
CA VAL A 70 -2.48 -23.34 -1.26
C VAL A 70 -1.47 -22.95 -0.19
N PHE A 71 -1.35 -21.66 0.11
CA PHE A 71 -0.43 -21.15 1.11
C PHE A 71 -0.74 -21.67 2.51
N ILE A 72 -1.98 -21.53 2.99
CA ILE A 72 -2.35 -21.92 4.35
C ILE A 72 -2.65 -23.42 4.49
N GLY A 73 -3.18 -24.07 3.45
CA GLY A 73 -3.60 -25.48 3.52
C GLY A 73 -2.50 -26.47 3.16
N VAL A 74 -1.50 -26.06 2.37
CA VAL A 74 -0.44 -26.95 1.90
C VAL A 74 0.95 -26.43 2.26
N ALA A 75 1.27 -25.20 1.89
CA ALA A 75 2.63 -24.69 2.00
C ALA A 75 3.09 -24.49 3.47
N LEU A 76 2.26 -23.88 4.31
CA LEU A 76 2.56 -23.71 5.73
C LEU A 76 2.64 -25.06 6.48
N PRO A 77 1.66 -25.98 6.37
CA PRO A 77 1.74 -27.27 7.07
C PRO A 77 2.90 -28.16 6.60
N SER A 78 3.31 -28.06 5.34
CA SER A 78 4.45 -28.84 4.81
C SER A 78 5.82 -28.27 5.19
N HIS A 79 5.89 -27.09 5.83
CA HIS A 79 7.13 -26.36 6.10
C HIS A 79 8.03 -26.17 4.86
N SER A 80 7.45 -26.19 3.65
CA SER A 80 8.17 -26.02 2.39
C SER A 80 8.32 -24.56 2.03
N TYR A 81 9.48 -23.96 2.35
CA TYR A 81 9.73 -22.55 2.02
C TYR A 81 9.57 -22.23 0.53
N PRO A 82 10.06 -23.05 -0.43
CA PRO A 82 9.83 -22.77 -1.86
C PRO A 82 8.34 -22.69 -2.23
N LEU A 83 7.51 -23.56 -1.65
CA LEU A 83 6.09 -23.57 -1.91
C LEU A 83 5.38 -22.37 -1.24
N MET A 84 5.80 -22.02 -0.01
CA MET A 84 5.36 -20.80 0.67
C MET A 84 5.67 -19.56 -0.18
N LEU A 85 6.93 -19.43 -0.64
CA LEU A 85 7.38 -18.33 -1.46
C LEU A 85 6.59 -18.24 -2.77
N ALA A 86 6.44 -19.34 -3.49
CA ALA A 86 5.74 -19.36 -4.78
C ALA A 86 4.25 -19.01 -4.62
N SER A 87 3.55 -19.62 -3.67
CA SER A 87 2.11 -19.40 -3.47
C SER A 87 1.84 -17.97 -2.97
N TYR A 88 2.65 -17.47 -2.04
CA TYR A 88 2.51 -16.12 -1.50
C TYR A 88 2.86 -15.04 -2.54
N MET A 89 3.96 -15.22 -3.28
CA MET A 89 4.39 -14.36 -4.36
C MET A 89 3.29 -14.21 -5.43
N LEU A 90 2.79 -15.34 -5.96
CA LEU A 90 1.77 -15.30 -7.00
C LEU A 90 0.44 -14.72 -6.49
N ARG A 91 0.10 -14.91 -5.21
CA ARG A 91 -1.07 -14.29 -4.59
C ARG A 91 -1.02 -12.77 -4.67
N GLY A 92 0.18 -12.18 -4.72
CA GLY A 92 0.38 -10.73 -4.86
C GLY A 92 -0.33 -10.10 -6.06
N MET A 93 -0.71 -10.87 -7.10
CA MET A 93 -1.51 -10.35 -8.21
C MET A 93 -2.97 -10.07 -7.84
N GLY A 94 -3.48 -10.73 -6.80
CA GLY A 94 -4.91 -10.77 -6.51
C GLY A 94 -5.50 -9.41 -6.18
N TYR A 95 -4.94 -8.72 -5.18
CA TYR A 95 -5.49 -7.45 -4.73
C TYR A 95 -5.38 -6.33 -5.78
N PRO A 96 -4.27 -6.16 -6.52
CA PRO A 96 -4.20 -5.09 -7.51
C PRO A 96 -5.16 -5.31 -8.68
N LEU A 97 -5.31 -6.56 -9.14
CA LEU A 97 -6.29 -6.89 -10.17
C LEU A 97 -7.71 -6.59 -9.71
N PHE A 98 -8.03 -6.84 -8.43
CA PHE A 98 -9.35 -6.53 -7.89
C PHE A 98 -9.56 -5.03 -7.70
N ILE A 99 -8.64 -4.36 -7.02
CA ILE A 99 -8.81 -2.97 -6.59
C ILE A 99 -8.69 -1.97 -7.75
N TYR A 100 -7.66 -2.07 -8.57
CA TYR A 100 -7.46 -1.10 -9.65
C TYR A 100 -8.48 -1.30 -10.80
N SER A 101 -8.94 -2.55 -11.02
CA SER A 101 -10.05 -2.77 -11.95
C SER A 101 -11.35 -2.16 -11.46
N PHE A 102 -11.58 -2.11 -10.13
CA PHE A 102 -12.73 -1.42 -9.57
C PHE A 102 -12.63 0.11 -9.74
N VAL A 103 -11.44 0.69 -9.64
CA VAL A 103 -11.19 2.10 -9.96
C VAL A 103 -11.55 2.41 -11.41
N VAL A 104 -11.16 1.53 -12.35
CA VAL A 104 -11.56 1.67 -13.78
C VAL A 104 -13.08 1.59 -13.92
N LEU A 105 -13.73 0.66 -13.23
CA LEU A 105 -15.19 0.55 -13.25
C LEU A 105 -15.87 1.83 -12.77
N LEU A 106 -15.42 2.42 -11.68
CA LEU A 106 -15.94 3.69 -11.17
C LEU A 106 -15.80 4.81 -12.20
N ALA A 107 -14.63 4.91 -12.82
CA ALA A 107 -14.37 5.91 -13.85
C ALA A 107 -15.28 5.76 -15.09
N GLN A 108 -15.74 4.52 -15.38
CA GLN A 108 -16.61 4.22 -16.52
C GLN A 108 -18.11 4.35 -16.22
N THR A 109 -18.53 4.21 -14.97
CA THR A 109 -19.94 4.08 -14.59
C THR A 109 -20.49 5.25 -13.79
N VAL A 110 -19.63 6.04 -13.16
CA VAL A 110 -20.02 7.17 -12.30
C VAL A 110 -19.99 8.47 -13.11
N ASP A 111 -21.02 9.30 -12.94
CA ASP A 111 -21.06 10.64 -13.54
C ASP A 111 -19.81 11.45 -13.17
N PRO A 112 -19.19 12.18 -14.14
CA PRO A 112 -17.97 12.96 -13.88
C PRO A 112 -18.08 13.92 -12.70
N GLY A 113 -19.24 14.52 -12.46
CA GLY A 113 -19.49 15.42 -11.34
C GLY A 113 -19.54 14.76 -9.97
N LYS A 114 -19.66 13.41 -9.90
CA LYS A 114 -19.70 12.62 -8.66
C LYS A 114 -18.49 11.70 -8.50
N LEU A 115 -17.62 11.65 -9.49
CA LEU A 115 -16.49 10.72 -9.53
C LEU A 115 -15.52 10.93 -8.36
N ALA A 116 -15.22 12.18 -8.01
CA ALA A 116 -14.35 12.50 -6.88
C ALA A 116 -14.90 11.97 -5.55
N SER A 117 -16.22 12.12 -5.33
CA SER A 117 -16.90 11.58 -4.15
C SER A 117 -16.87 10.05 -4.12
N ALA A 118 -17.13 9.41 -5.24
CA ALA A 118 -17.08 7.94 -5.36
C ALA A 118 -15.68 7.38 -5.10
N MET A 119 -14.64 8.05 -5.61
CA MET A 119 -13.24 7.70 -5.31
C MET A 119 -12.88 7.91 -3.85
N GLY A 120 -13.40 8.96 -3.22
CA GLY A 120 -13.23 9.19 -1.78
C GLY A 120 -13.81 8.04 -0.96
N TRP A 121 -15.03 7.62 -1.24
CA TRP A 121 -15.67 6.47 -0.58
C TRP A 121 -14.93 5.16 -0.85
N PHE A 122 -14.43 4.97 -2.07
CA PHE A 122 -13.64 3.81 -2.43
C PHE A 122 -12.35 3.71 -1.59
N TRP A 123 -11.54 4.77 -1.54
CA TRP A 123 -10.30 4.76 -0.77
C TRP A 123 -10.53 4.69 0.74
N THR A 124 -11.61 5.30 1.23
CA THR A 124 -12.05 5.14 2.62
C THR A 124 -12.37 3.67 2.93
N SER A 125 -13.19 3.01 2.11
CA SER A 125 -13.55 1.60 2.26
C SER A 125 -12.32 0.67 2.15
N TYR A 126 -11.39 0.99 1.24
CA TYR A 126 -10.11 0.30 1.11
C TYR A 126 -9.30 0.38 2.42
N SER A 127 -9.11 1.58 2.95
CA SER A 127 -8.32 1.80 4.17
C SER A 127 -8.97 1.17 5.40
N PHE A 128 -10.30 1.24 5.53
CA PHE A 128 -11.03 0.51 6.56
C PHE A 128 -10.86 -1.00 6.44
N GLY A 129 -10.93 -1.54 5.22
CA GLY A 129 -10.78 -2.98 4.98
C GLY A 129 -9.39 -3.48 5.34
N ILE A 130 -8.36 -2.94 4.68
CA ILE A 130 -6.99 -3.44 4.83
C ILE A 130 -6.34 -3.07 6.17
N GLY A 131 -6.64 -1.87 6.67
CA GLY A 131 -5.93 -1.31 7.82
C GLY A 131 -6.72 -1.41 9.11
N VAL A 132 -7.96 -0.91 9.15
CA VAL A 132 -8.73 -0.92 10.40
C VAL A 132 -9.23 -2.33 10.71
N PHE A 133 -10.04 -2.93 9.85
CA PHE A 133 -10.54 -4.28 10.09
C PHE A 133 -9.43 -5.33 9.97
N GLY A 134 -8.50 -5.17 9.02
CA GLY A 134 -7.35 -6.05 8.84
C GLY A 134 -6.38 -6.04 10.03
N ALA A 135 -6.40 -5.03 10.90
CA ALA A 135 -5.59 -4.97 12.10
C ALA A 135 -6.36 -5.34 13.37
N TYR A 136 -7.53 -4.72 13.59
CA TYR A 136 -8.28 -4.92 14.84
C TYR A 136 -8.93 -6.30 14.92
N LEU A 137 -9.45 -6.87 13.83
CA LEU A 137 -10.03 -8.22 13.89
C LEU A 137 -9.00 -9.28 14.29
N PRO A 138 -7.78 -9.35 13.69
CA PRO A 138 -6.75 -10.25 14.18
C PRO A 138 -6.35 -9.99 15.63
N ALA A 139 -6.31 -8.73 16.09
CA ALA A 139 -5.98 -8.41 17.47
C ALA A 139 -6.92 -9.09 18.48
N PHE A 140 -8.21 -9.24 18.14
CA PHE A 140 -9.20 -9.89 19.00
C PHE A 140 -9.30 -11.40 18.74
N ILE A 141 -9.11 -11.86 17.51
CA ILE A 141 -9.34 -13.25 17.10
C ILE A 141 -8.12 -14.11 17.39
N THR A 142 -6.90 -13.63 17.09
CA THR A 142 -5.66 -14.39 17.22
C THR A 142 -5.40 -14.90 18.65
N PRO A 143 -5.66 -14.16 19.73
CA PRO A 143 -5.50 -14.68 21.09
C PRO A 143 -6.39 -15.87 21.43
N VAL A 144 -7.53 -15.98 20.74
CA VAL A 144 -8.53 -17.04 21.01
C VAL A 144 -8.26 -18.29 20.22
N ILE A 145 -7.94 -18.17 18.93
CA ILE A 145 -7.81 -19.31 18.02
C ILE A 145 -6.38 -19.58 17.54
N GLY A 146 -5.44 -18.68 17.85
CA GLY A 146 -4.05 -18.75 17.38
C GLY A 146 -3.83 -18.17 15.97
N GLU A 147 -2.56 -17.92 15.65
CA GLU A 147 -2.15 -17.25 14.40
C GLU A 147 -2.50 -18.05 13.15
N TYR A 148 -2.28 -19.38 13.18
CA TYR A 148 -2.59 -20.25 12.03
C TYR A 148 -4.08 -20.24 11.67
N TYR A 149 -4.97 -20.44 12.65
CA TYR A 149 -6.41 -20.43 12.39
C TYR A 149 -6.93 -19.03 12.04
N SER A 150 -6.27 -17.97 12.52
CA SER A 150 -6.58 -16.61 12.11
C SER A 150 -6.37 -16.39 10.60
N LEU A 151 -5.38 -17.05 9.98
CA LEU A 151 -5.21 -17.00 8.52
C LEU A 151 -6.42 -17.61 7.77
N TRP A 152 -7.06 -18.66 8.31
CA TRP A 152 -8.28 -19.23 7.74
C TRP A 152 -9.47 -18.26 7.84
N VAL A 153 -9.55 -17.44 8.88
CA VAL A 153 -10.61 -16.44 9.05
C VAL A 153 -10.55 -15.34 7.99
N SER A 154 -9.40 -15.09 7.37
CA SER A 154 -9.27 -14.12 6.27
C SER A 154 -10.05 -14.51 5.01
N LEU A 155 -10.20 -15.82 4.74
CA LEU A 155 -10.88 -16.37 3.55
C LEU A 155 -12.36 -15.95 3.42
N PRO A 156 -13.21 -16.10 4.45
CA PRO A 156 -14.60 -15.63 4.40
C PRO A 156 -14.75 -14.19 3.90
N PHE A 157 -13.89 -13.27 4.34
CA PHE A 157 -13.95 -11.88 3.91
C PHE A 157 -13.64 -11.72 2.40
N SER A 158 -12.65 -12.45 1.90
CA SER A 158 -12.30 -12.44 0.48
C SER A 158 -13.37 -13.12 -0.38
N ILE A 159 -13.93 -14.23 0.08
CA ILE A 159 -15.01 -14.96 -0.60
C ILE A 159 -16.28 -14.10 -0.67
N VAL A 160 -16.68 -13.48 0.44
CA VAL A 160 -17.83 -12.55 0.47
C VAL A 160 -17.58 -11.38 -0.48
N GLY A 161 -16.37 -10.80 -0.49
CA GLY A 161 -16.00 -9.75 -1.44
C GLY A 161 -16.14 -10.20 -2.90
N MET A 162 -15.75 -11.42 -3.23
CA MET A 162 -15.91 -12.02 -4.56
C MET A 162 -17.39 -12.24 -4.91
N ILE A 163 -18.19 -12.74 -3.97
CA ILE A 163 -19.63 -12.96 -4.16
C ILE A 163 -20.35 -11.62 -4.40
N ILE A 164 -20.04 -10.58 -3.62
CA ILE A 164 -20.58 -9.23 -3.83
C ILE A 164 -20.20 -8.72 -5.23
N CYS A 165 -18.97 -8.93 -5.67
CA CYS A 165 -18.53 -8.57 -7.01
C CYS A 165 -19.33 -9.34 -8.09
N LEU A 166 -19.54 -10.63 -7.91
CA LEU A 166 -20.33 -11.47 -8.81
C LEU A 166 -21.78 -10.98 -8.94
N CYS A 167 -22.43 -10.69 -7.82
CA CYS A 167 -23.87 -10.38 -7.78
C CYS A 167 -24.18 -8.93 -8.14
N PHE A 168 -23.41 -7.98 -7.64
CA PHE A 168 -23.78 -6.55 -7.67
C PHE A 168 -22.96 -5.70 -8.63
N VAL A 169 -21.74 -6.11 -9.03
CA VAL A 169 -20.96 -5.33 -9.98
C VAL A 169 -21.50 -5.53 -11.40
N PRO A 170 -21.85 -4.44 -12.13
CA PRO A 170 -22.35 -4.54 -13.49
C PRO A 170 -21.26 -5.04 -14.46
N LYS A 171 -21.67 -5.72 -15.53
CA LYS A 171 -20.77 -6.03 -16.64
C LYS A 171 -20.63 -4.75 -17.49
N THR A 172 -19.45 -4.16 -17.46
CA THR A 172 -19.12 -3.04 -18.36
C THR A 172 -18.39 -3.58 -19.59
N ARG A 173 -18.83 -3.18 -20.75
CA ARG A 173 -18.15 -3.41 -22.02
C ARG A 173 -17.97 -2.05 -22.68
N ASN A 174 -16.75 -1.61 -22.87
CA ASN A 174 -16.47 -0.35 -23.55
C ASN A 174 -16.63 -0.54 -25.06
N ALA A 175 -17.71 0.00 -25.61
CA ALA A 175 -17.98 0.00 -27.05
C ALA A 175 -16.87 0.71 -27.87
N ASN A 176 -16.17 1.69 -27.28
CA ASN A 176 -15.11 2.44 -27.93
C ASN A 176 -13.77 1.68 -28.04
N LEU A 177 -13.61 0.57 -27.32
CA LEU A 177 -12.37 -0.23 -27.32
C LEU A 177 -12.37 -1.36 -28.36
N ASP A 178 -13.53 -1.68 -28.93
CA ASP A 178 -13.64 -2.61 -30.06
C ASP A 178 -12.97 -2.05 -31.34
N THR A 179 -12.67 -0.74 -31.37
CA THR A 179 -12.01 -0.05 -32.51
C THR A 179 -10.50 0.09 -32.37
N MET A 180 -9.92 -0.07 -31.17
CA MET A 180 -8.48 0.01 -30.96
C MET A 180 -7.80 -1.35 -31.12
N SER A 181 -6.73 -1.41 -31.92
CA SER A 181 -5.90 -2.60 -32.04
C SER A 181 -5.25 -2.99 -30.72
N SER A 182 -5.04 -4.28 -30.48
CA SER A 182 -4.31 -4.76 -29.30
C SER A 182 -2.89 -4.18 -29.19
N SER A 183 -2.26 -3.86 -30.33
CA SER A 183 -0.97 -3.18 -30.41
C SER A 183 -1.03 -1.73 -29.87
N ASP A 184 -2.11 -0.99 -30.14
CA ASP A 184 -2.26 0.40 -29.67
C ASP A 184 -2.47 0.44 -28.15
N LYS A 185 -3.19 -0.54 -27.62
CA LYS A 185 -3.42 -0.70 -26.17
C LYS A 185 -2.15 -1.07 -25.42
N LEU A 186 -1.33 -1.94 -26.00
CA LEU A 186 0.00 -2.29 -25.46
C LEU A 186 0.97 -1.10 -25.54
N ARG A 187 0.85 -0.28 -26.59
CA ARG A 187 1.62 0.96 -26.76
C ARG A 187 1.23 2.01 -25.71
N GLU A 188 -0.03 2.10 -25.34
CA GLU A 188 -0.49 3.02 -24.29
C GLU A 188 -0.02 2.60 -22.89
N LEU A 189 0.03 1.29 -22.60
CA LEU A 189 0.69 0.74 -21.41
C LEU A 189 2.18 1.08 -21.37
N SER A 190 2.88 0.88 -22.47
CA SER A 190 4.32 1.20 -22.56
C SER A 190 4.58 2.70 -22.38
N ARG A 191 3.62 3.56 -22.77
CA ARG A 191 3.72 5.01 -22.62
C ARG A 191 3.77 5.45 -21.16
N GLY A 192 3.09 4.72 -20.25
CA GLY A 192 3.20 4.96 -18.80
C GLY A 192 4.61 4.72 -18.23
N VAL A 193 5.46 3.93 -18.94
CA VAL A 193 6.87 3.74 -18.59
C VAL A 193 7.76 4.73 -19.35
N THR A 194 7.50 4.95 -20.66
CA THR A 194 8.31 5.85 -21.47
C THR A 194 8.23 7.29 -21.01
N ILE A 195 7.07 7.73 -20.50
CA ILE A 195 6.86 9.09 -19.94
C ILE A 195 7.82 9.42 -18.78
N LEU A 196 8.31 8.41 -18.05
CA LEU A 196 9.33 8.58 -17.02
C LEU A 196 10.69 9.03 -17.59
N LYS A 197 10.97 8.72 -18.87
CA LYS A 197 12.17 9.17 -19.58
C LYS A 197 11.95 10.54 -20.22
N ASP A 198 10.75 10.79 -20.71
CA ASP A 198 10.40 11.98 -21.47
C ASP A 198 10.16 13.19 -20.57
N ASN A 199 9.59 12.97 -19.36
CA ASN A 199 9.29 14.02 -18.40
C ASN A 199 10.00 13.78 -17.06
N HIS A 200 11.09 14.50 -16.83
CA HIS A 200 11.91 14.40 -15.61
C HIS A 200 11.11 14.70 -14.33
N GLN A 201 10.12 15.60 -14.36
CA GLN A 201 9.30 15.91 -13.19
C GLN A 201 8.39 14.74 -12.82
N ILE A 202 7.85 14.01 -13.81
CA ILE A 202 7.09 12.77 -13.57
C ILE A 202 8.00 11.69 -12.99
N ALA A 203 9.25 11.57 -13.46
CA ALA A 203 10.21 10.62 -12.90
C ALA A 203 10.50 10.93 -11.42
N LEU A 204 10.73 12.18 -11.06
CA LEU A 204 10.93 12.62 -9.67
C LEU A 204 9.65 12.40 -8.82
N ALA A 205 8.48 12.70 -9.38
CA ALA A 205 7.21 12.43 -8.72
C ALA A 205 7.00 10.92 -8.49
N ALA A 206 7.42 10.06 -9.42
CA ALA A 206 7.37 8.61 -9.26
C ALA A 206 8.29 8.13 -8.12
N VAL A 207 9.51 8.67 -8.02
CA VAL A 207 10.41 8.38 -6.88
C VAL A 207 9.76 8.81 -5.56
N LEU A 208 9.23 10.03 -5.49
CA LEU A 208 8.52 10.52 -4.30
C LEU A 208 7.29 9.63 -3.98
N ARG A 209 6.56 9.16 -5.01
CA ARG A 209 5.42 8.25 -4.83
C ARG A 209 5.82 6.89 -4.27
N VAL A 210 6.98 6.36 -4.65
CA VAL A 210 7.54 5.14 -4.04
C VAL A 210 7.88 5.40 -2.57
N ILE A 211 8.49 6.54 -2.26
CA ILE A 211 8.91 6.89 -0.90
C ILE A 211 7.71 7.06 0.05
N CYS A 212 6.61 7.65 -0.40
CA CYS A 212 5.53 8.12 0.47
C CYS A 212 4.89 7.04 1.36
N ASN A 213 4.90 5.78 0.96
CA ASN A 213 4.28 4.67 1.67
C ASN A 213 5.27 3.54 2.05
N LEU A 214 6.59 3.81 2.06
CA LEU A 214 7.60 2.78 2.36
C LEU A 214 7.33 2.08 3.68
N THR A 215 7.05 2.82 4.74
CA THR A 215 6.77 2.25 6.08
C THR A 215 5.43 1.52 6.12
N LEU A 216 4.45 1.91 5.31
CA LEU A 216 3.16 1.25 5.25
C LEU A 216 3.29 -0.21 4.79
N TYR A 217 4.26 -0.50 3.94
CA TYR A 217 4.54 -1.87 3.45
C TYR A 217 5.75 -2.52 4.12
N GLY A 218 6.66 -1.74 4.67
CA GLY A 218 7.83 -2.25 5.38
C GLY A 218 7.57 -2.62 6.83
N PHE A 219 6.74 -1.87 7.56
CA PHE A 219 6.47 -2.11 8.98
C PHE A 219 5.73 -3.41 9.28
N PRO A 220 4.75 -3.87 8.46
CA PRO A 220 4.19 -5.21 8.64
C PRO A 220 5.24 -6.34 8.64
N VAL A 221 6.37 -6.10 7.97
CA VAL A 221 7.46 -7.08 7.92
C VAL A 221 8.33 -7.02 9.18
N ILE A 222 8.75 -5.82 9.61
CA ILE A 222 9.78 -5.67 10.64
C ILE A 222 9.23 -5.45 12.04
N MET A 223 8.10 -4.76 12.20
CA MET A 223 7.62 -4.37 13.53
C MET A 223 7.10 -5.53 14.38
N PRO A 224 6.37 -6.53 13.84
CA PRO A 224 6.01 -7.71 14.62
C PRO A 224 7.25 -8.47 15.14
N LEU A 225 8.31 -8.53 14.33
CA LEU A 225 9.58 -9.16 14.71
C LEU A 225 10.32 -8.32 15.75
N TYR A 226 10.38 -7.01 15.57
CA TYR A 226 11.09 -6.10 16.48
C TYR A 226 10.41 -6.01 17.85
N LEU A 227 9.09 -5.85 17.87
CA LEU A 227 8.34 -5.57 19.09
C LEU A 227 8.01 -6.84 19.90
N ALA A 228 7.79 -7.98 19.25
CA ALA A 228 7.23 -9.17 19.85
C ALA A 228 8.17 -10.38 19.91
N THR A 229 9.44 -10.25 19.49
CA THR A 229 10.41 -11.35 19.58
C THR A 229 11.68 -10.94 20.31
N HIS A 230 12.36 -11.92 20.97
CA HIS A 230 13.69 -11.71 21.56
C HIS A 230 14.84 -12.01 20.60
N THR A 231 14.56 -12.37 19.35
CA THR A 231 15.56 -12.73 18.34
C THR A 231 15.99 -11.54 17.50
N ASN A 232 17.23 -11.54 17.03
CA ASN A 232 17.78 -10.55 16.09
C ASN A 232 17.71 -9.08 16.55
N GLY A 233 17.80 -8.82 17.86
CA GLY A 233 17.74 -7.46 18.40
C GLY A 233 16.33 -6.94 18.66
N GLY A 234 15.30 -7.80 18.56
CA GLY A 234 13.96 -7.52 19.07
C GLY A 234 13.95 -7.56 20.61
N GLY A 235 13.11 -6.75 21.24
CA GLY A 235 13.06 -6.59 22.69
C GLY A 235 11.88 -7.31 23.37
N ALA A 236 10.94 -7.88 22.59
CA ALA A 236 9.69 -8.46 23.09
C ALA A 236 8.95 -7.55 24.10
N TRP A 237 8.99 -6.25 23.85
CA TRP A 237 8.29 -5.25 24.70
C TRP A 237 6.78 -5.33 24.61
N TYR A 238 6.23 -5.76 23.44
CA TYR A 238 4.82 -5.77 23.14
C TYR A 238 4.37 -7.13 22.61
N GLN A 239 3.10 -7.43 22.84
CA GLN A 239 2.47 -8.58 22.20
C GLN A 239 2.09 -8.23 20.74
N VAL A 240 1.96 -9.25 19.89
CA VAL A 240 1.49 -9.09 18.50
C VAL A 240 0.12 -8.40 18.43
N THR A 241 -0.74 -8.69 19.39
CA THR A 241 -2.07 -8.08 19.51
C THR A 241 -2.00 -6.58 19.82
N GLU A 242 -1.08 -6.16 20.68
CA GLU A 242 -0.83 -4.75 20.98
C GLU A 242 -0.28 -4.03 19.76
N TRP A 243 0.67 -4.64 19.04
CA TRP A 243 1.12 -4.13 17.75
C TRP A 243 -0.04 -3.96 16.77
N SER A 244 -0.93 -4.96 16.67
CA SER A 244 -2.09 -4.87 15.79
C SER A 244 -2.99 -3.68 16.12
N THR A 245 -3.19 -3.35 17.41
CA THR A 245 -3.96 -2.16 17.80
C THR A 245 -3.25 -0.85 17.46
N ILE A 246 -1.93 -0.78 17.63
CA ILE A 246 -1.10 0.37 17.25
C ILE A 246 -1.20 0.58 15.73
N TRP A 247 -1.07 -0.50 14.95
CA TRP A 247 -1.18 -0.48 13.50
C TRP A 247 -2.59 -0.08 13.02
N GLY A 248 -3.63 -0.61 13.66
CA GLY A 248 -5.01 -0.23 13.38
C GLY A 248 -5.28 1.26 13.62
N LEU A 249 -4.75 1.82 14.73
CA LEU A 249 -4.87 3.25 15.04
C LEU A 249 -4.22 4.12 13.96
N LEU A 250 -3.06 3.72 13.43
CA LEU A 250 -2.41 4.42 12.32
C LEU A 250 -3.37 4.57 11.13
N PHE A 251 -4.09 3.51 10.76
CA PHE A 251 -5.06 3.58 9.66
C PHE A 251 -6.29 4.41 9.99
N VAL A 252 -6.80 4.35 11.22
CA VAL A 252 -7.87 5.24 11.67
C VAL A 252 -7.44 6.70 11.48
N VAL A 253 -6.25 7.04 11.97
CA VAL A 253 -5.69 8.39 11.80
C VAL A 253 -5.52 8.75 10.32
N THR A 254 -5.06 7.83 9.50
CA THR A 254 -4.87 8.06 8.06
C THR A 254 -6.19 8.39 7.36
N VAL A 255 -7.30 7.72 7.72
CA VAL A 255 -8.62 8.00 7.14
C VAL A 255 -9.05 9.44 7.43
N PHE A 256 -8.98 9.88 8.69
CA PHE A 256 -9.31 11.27 9.05
C PHE A 256 -8.28 12.27 8.52
N GLY A 257 -7.00 11.90 8.56
CA GLY A 257 -5.89 12.69 8.05
C GLY A 257 -6.02 12.97 6.56
N ASN A 258 -6.49 12.03 5.75
CA ASN A 258 -6.72 12.23 4.32
C ASN A 258 -7.72 13.36 4.05
N VAL A 259 -8.80 13.45 4.83
CA VAL A 259 -9.80 14.52 4.71
C VAL A 259 -9.21 15.87 5.15
N PHE A 260 -8.48 15.87 6.26
CA PHE A 260 -7.82 17.06 6.78
C PHE A 260 -6.79 17.61 5.79
N TRP A 261 -5.86 16.76 5.36
CA TRP A 261 -4.79 17.13 4.45
C TRP A 261 -5.25 17.43 3.02
N GLY A 262 -6.34 16.82 2.58
CA GLY A 262 -6.94 17.17 1.28
C GLY A 262 -7.32 18.65 1.22
N ARG A 263 -7.99 19.15 2.29
CA ARG A 263 -8.36 20.59 2.38
C ARG A 263 -7.15 21.48 2.58
N MET A 264 -6.22 21.06 3.43
CA MET A 264 -4.99 21.84 3.70
C MET A 264 -4.12 21.98 2.45
N GLY A 265 -4.02 20.92 1.64
CA GLY A 265 -3.26 20.95 0.37
C GLY A 265 -3.80 21.95 -0.63
N ASP A 266 -5.11 22.07 -0.72
CA ASP A 266 -5.75 23.05 -1.61
C ASP A 266 -5.54 24.51 -1.14
N CYS A 267 -5.31 24.72 0.16
CA CYS A 267 -5.05 26.05 0.73
C CYS A 267 -3.58 26.45 0.70
N PHE A 268 -2.67 25.53 1.05
CA PHE A 268 -1.24 25.81 1.27
C PHE A 268 -0.32 25.28 0.16
N GLY A 269 -0.87 24.54 -0.79
CA GLY A 269 -0.16 23.92 -1.91
C GLY A 269 0.30 22.49 -1.61
N TRP A 270 0.07 21.62 -2.58
CA TRP A 270 0.30 20.17 -2.47
C TRP A 270 1.76 19.82 -2.15
N MET A 271 2.70 20.43 -2.90
CA MET A 271 4.12 20.11 -2.73
C MET A 271 4.69 20.58 -1.40
N SER A 272 4.24 21.75 -0.88
CA SER A 272 4.64 22.24 0.43
C SER A 272 4.15 21.32 1.55
N GLN A 273 2.90 20.86 1.47
CA GLN A 273 2.33 19.93 2.42
C GLN A 273 3.10 18.60 2.45
N MET A 274 3.31 17.97 1.30
CA MET A 274 4.02 16.69 1.22
C MET A 274 5.47 16.82 1.70
N ARG A 275 6.15 17.92 1.38
CA ARG A 275 7.53 18.21 1.78
C ARG A 275 7.70 18.28 3.28
N TRP A 276 6.94 19.19 3.91
CA TRP A 276 7.16 19.52 5.31
C TRP A 276 6.40 18.61 6.26
N TRP A 277 5.15 18.27 5.96
CA TRP A 277 4.35 17.41 6.82
C TRP A 277 4.46 15.93 6.43
N GLY A 278 4.33 15.62 5.15
CA GLY A 278 4.41 14.23 4.69
C GLY A 278 5.76 13.59 5.01
N CYS A 279 6.84 14.17 4.49
CA CYS A 279 8.18 13.58 4.64
C CYS A 279 8.70 13.63 6.08
N TRP A 280 8.60 14.79 6.74
CA TRP A 280 9.21 14.93 8.08
C TRP A 280 8.42 14.20 9.17
N LEU A 281 7.09 14.24 9.17
CA LEU A 281 6.31 13.46 10.14
C LEU A 281 6.46 11.96 9.92
N SER A 282 6.55 11.50 8.65
CA SER A 282 6.79 10.09 8.37
C SER A 282 8.18 9.65 8.83
N ALA A 283 9.22 10.46 8.60
CA ALA A 283 10.56 10.18 9.11
C ALA A 283 10.58 10.14 10.64
N LEU A 284 10.00 11.14 11.28
CA LEU A 284 9.91 11.22 12.74
C LEU A 284 9.14 10.04 13.32
N GLY A 285 7.94 9.76 12.79
CA GLY A 285 7.10 8.64 13.24
C GLY A 285 7.77 7.29 13.05
N THR A 286 8.52 7.11 11.94
CA THR A 286 9.31 5.90 11.68
C THR A 286 10.38 5.69 12.76
N LEU A 287 11.16 6.71 13.07
CA LEU A 287 12.19 6.64 14.09
C LEU A 287 11.59 6.54 15.50
N ALA A 288 10.48 7.24 15.76
CA ALA A 288 9.78 7.14 17.04
C ALA A 288 9.27 5.73 17.34
N MET A 289 8.70 5.04 16.34
CA MET A 289 8.27 3.65 16.46
C MET A 289 9.40 2.70 16.84
N TYR A 290 10.64 3.01 16.43
CA TYR A 290 11.81 2.24 16.79
C TYR A 290 12.38 2.63 18.19
N TYR A 291 12.56 3.93 18.49
CA TYR A 291 13.24 4.36 19.69
C TYR A 291 12.37 4.40 20.95
N VAL A 292 11.05 4.64 20.81
CA VAL A 292 10.16 4.74 21.97
C VAL A 292 10.14 3.46 22.81
N PRO A 293 10.06 2.24 22.25
CA PRO A 293 10.15 1.01 23.03
C PRO A 293 11.48 0.86 23.77
N GLN A 294 12.60 1.31 23.20
CA GLN A 294 13.91 1.23 23.85
C GLN A 294 14.04 2.21 25.02
N LEU A 295 13.50 3.40 24.89
CA LEU A 295 13.64 4.45 25.90
C LEU A 295 12.62 4.31 27.04
N PHE A 296 11.40 3.86 26.73
CA PHE A 296 10.28 3.84 27.68
C PHE A 296 9.75 2.43 27.98
N GLY A 297 10.35 1.38 27.38
CA GLY A 297 9.89 0.00 27.54
C GLY A 297 8.47 -0.19 27.04
N HIS A 298 7.68 -1.01 27.73
CA HIS A 298 6.27 -1.23 27.45
C HIS A 298 5.43 -0.01 27.83
N ASN A 299 5.18 0.88 26.87
CA ASN A 299 4.36 2.09 27.07
C ASN A 299 3.40 2.29 25.89
N LEU A 300 2.23 1.67 25.95
CA LEU A 300 1.21 1.74 24.88
C LEU A 300 0.77 3.17 24.54
N PRO A 301 0.50 4.08 25.50
CA PRO A 301 0.15 5.45 25.17
C PRO A 301 1.17 6.16 24.29
N PHE A 302 2.48 5.99 24.55
CA PHE A 302 3.51 6.60 23.71
C PHE A 302 3.56 5.96 22.33
N MET A 303 3.35 4.65 22.20
CA MET A 303 3.26 3.98 20.92
C MET A 303 2.05 4.43 20.10
N TYR A 304 0.93 4.70 20.75
CA TYR A 304 -0.24 5.29 20.07
C TYR A 304 0.05 6.70 19.56
N VAL A 305 0.79 7.53 20.31
CA VAL A 305 1.27 8.83 19.81
C VAL A 305 2.16 8.66 18.57
N CYS A 306 3.07 7.67 18.58
CA CYS A 306 3.90 7.37 17.40
C CYS A 306 3.03 6.97 16.19
N ALA A 307 1.99 6.15 16.40
CA ALA A 307 1.04 5.77 15.36
C ALA A 307 0.30 6.98 14.79
N VAL A 308 -0.13 7.92 15.65
CA VAL A 308 -0.77 9.17 15.22
C VAL A 308 0.19 10.01 14.39
N VAL A 309 1.43 10.20 14.83
CA VAL A 309 2.44 11.00 14.12
C VAL A 309 2.72 10.39 12.75
N LEU A 310 2.94 9.07 12.67
CA LEU A 310 3.20 8.37 11.42
C LEU A 310 1.98 8.38 10.50
N GLY A 311 0.78 8.14 11.03
CA GLY A 311 -0.47 8.17 10.26
C GLY A 311 -0.77 9.55 9.67
N MET A 312 -0.53 10.62 10.44
CA MET A 312 -0.62 11.99 9.95
C MET A 312 0.41 12.28 8.86
N GLY A 313 1.64 11.79 9.00
CA GLY A 313 2.68 11.92 7.97
C GLY A 313 2.30 11.22 6.67
N ILE A 314 1.89 9.95 6.74
CA ILE A 314 1.48 9.16 5.57
C ILE A 314 0.27 9.79 4.87
N SER A 315 -0.74 10.23 5.62
CA SER A 315 -1.93 10.85 5.05
C SER A 315 -1.66 12.20 4.37
N ALA A 316 -0.60 12.91 4.76
CA ALA A 316 -0.22 14.17 4.13
C ALA A 316 0.23 14.03 2.65
N PHE A 317 0.46 12.81 2.17
CA PHE A 317 0.72 12.52 0.76
C PHE A 317 -0.54 12.34 -0.11
N VAL A 318 -1.72 12.55 0.45
CA VAL A 318 -3.00 12.45 -0.28
C VAL A 318 -3.03 13.21 -1.62
N PRO A 319 -2.43 14.41 -1.80
CA PRO A 319 -2.47 15.11 -3.07
C PRO A 319 -1.65 14.46 -4.19
N MET A 320 -0.85 13.43 -3.88
CA MET A 320 0.05 12.79 -4.85
C MET A 320 -0.67 12.27 -6.10
N GLY A 321 -1.92 11.81 -5.97
CA GLY A 321 -2.75 11.39 -7.10
C GLY A 321 -3.09 12.52 -8.08
N ALA A 322 -3.13 13.77 -7.62
CA ALA A 322 -3.39 14.96 -8.43
C ALA A 322 -2.12 15.52 -9.08
N VAL A 323 -0.95 15.29 -8.49
CA VAL A 323 0.33 15.82 -8.98
C VAL A 323 0.67 15.29 -10.37
N PHE A 324 0.49 13.98 -10.61
CA PHE A 324 0.85 13.37 -11.90
C PHE A 324 0.05 13.94 -13.09
N PRO A 325 -1.30 14.00 -13.05
CA PRO A 325 -2.07 14.62 -14.13
C PRO A 325 -1.80 16.12 -14.29
N ALA A 326 -1.39 16.82 -13.21
CA ALA A 326 -1.03 18.24 -13.27
C ALA A 326 0.33 18.48 -13.91
N LEU A 327 1.26 17.52 -13.83
CA LEU A 327 2.57 17.58 -14.48
C LEU A 327 2.52 17.26 -15.98
N GLU A 328 1.49 16.54 -16.44
CA GLU A 328 1.33 16.15 -17.84
C GLU A 328 -0.15 16.27 -18.26
N PRO A 329 -0.65 17.48 -18.47
CA PRO A 329 -2.05 17.71 -18.83
C PRO A 329 -2.46 17.14 -20.18
N GLU A 330 -1.51 17.01 -21.13
CA GLU A 330 -1.75 16.51 -22.47
C GLU A 330 -1.91 14.97 -22.50
N HIS A 331 -1.21 14.25 -21.60
CA HIS A 331 -1.19 12.80 -21.54
C HIS A 331 -1.56 12.27 -20.15
N LYS A 332 -2.71 12.69 -19.62
CA LYS A 332 -3.18 12.35 -18.27
C LYS A 332 -3.22 10.83 -18.01
N GLY A 333 -3.62 10.04 -19.02
CA GLY A 333 -3.67 8.58 -18.89
C GLY A 333 -2.30 7.95 -18.62
N ALA A 334 -1.28 8.39 -19.37
CA ALA A 334 0.10 7.94 -19.17
C ALA A 334 0.65 8.38 -17.80
N ALA A 335 0.35 9.61 -17.37
CA ALA A 335 0.74 10.12 -16.06
C ALA A 335 0.11 9.31 -14.92
N VAL A 336 -1.18 8.98 -15.00
CA VAL A 336 -1.87 8.12 -14.02
C VAL A 336 -1.29 6.70 -14.02
N SER A 337 -0.95 6.16 -15.19
CA SER A 337 -0.30 4.85 -15.30
C SER A 337 1.08 4.84 -14.62
N ALA A 338 1.88 5.91 -14.79
CA ALA A 338 3.14 6.09 -14.08
C ALA A 338 2.95 6.19 -12.55
N HIS A 339 1.92 6.91 -12.09
CA HIS A 339 1.54 6.95 -10.68
C HIS A 339 1.21 5.57 -10.12
N ASN A 340 0.42 4.77 -10.85
CA ASN A 340 0.00 3.44 -10.42
C ASN A 340 1.18 2.46 -10.38
N LEU A 341 2.09 2.54 -11.36
CA LEU A 341 3.34 1.79 -11.36
C LEU A 341 4.18 2.13 -10.12
N ALA A 342 4.39 3.40 -9.84
CA ALA A 342 5.14 3.85 -8.67
C ALA A 342 4.47 3.42 -7.36
N SER A 343 3.13 3.47 -7.31
CA SER A 343 2.34 2.97 -6.18
C SER A 343 2.55 1.47 -5.94
N GLY A 344 2.54 0.69 -7.01
CA GLY A 344 2.83 -0.74 -6.94
C GLY A 344 4.28 -1.02 -6.51
N LEU A 345 5.25 -0.26 -7.03
CA LEU A 345 6.65 -0.40 -6.64
C LEU A 345 6.89 -0.13 -5.14
N THR A 346 6.05 0.67 -4.48
CA THR A 346 6.17 0.88 -3.03
C THR A 346 5.95 -0.43 -2.25
N THR A 347 5.02 -1.28 -2.70
CA THR A 347 4.74 -2.58 -2.06
C THR A 347 5.92 -3.54 -2.15
N PHE A 348 6.76 -3.36 -3.17
CA PHE A 348 8.03 -4.08 -3.31
C PHE A 348 9.15 -3.42 -2.51
N CYS A 349 9.36 -2.11 -2.68
CA CYS A 349 10.51 -1.40 -2.12
C CYS A 349 10.53 -1.40 -0.59
N GLY A 350 9.37 -1.30 0.06
CA GLY A 350 9.29 -1.35 1.53
C GLY A 350 9.87 -2.66 2.09
N PRO A 351 9.29 -3.82 1.78
CA PRO A 351 9.83 -5.11 2.22
C PRO A 351 11.25 -5.40 1.69
N PHE A 352 11.58 -4.97 0.47
CA PHE A 352 12.91 -5.18 -0.13
C PHE A 352 14.03 -4.54 0.71
N ILE A 353 13.84 -3.28 1.14
CA ILE A 353 14.79 -2.60 2.03
C ILE A 353 14.97 -3.40 3.32
N ALA A 354 13.87 -3.91 3.90
CA ALA A 354 13.96 -4.77 5.07
C ALA A 354 14.73 -6.06 4.79
N THR A 355 14.44 -6.74 3.67
CA THR A 355 15.09 -8.00 3.29
C THR A 355 16.61 -7.85 3.15
N VAL A 356 17.07 -6.75 2.54
CA VAL A 356 18.50 -6.51 2.28
C VAL A 356 19.23 -6.06 3.55
N LEU A 357 18.59 -5.18 4.34
CA LEU A 357 19.27 -4.50 5.43
C LEU A 357 19.13 -5.18 6.80
N LEU A 358 18.07 -5.97 7.01
CA LEU A 358 17.74 -6.49 8.35
C LEU A 358 18.89 -7.35 8.94
N ASN A 359 19.53 -8.18 8.13
CA ASN A 359 20.63 -9.04 8.59
C ASN A 359 21.96 -8.32 8.71
N THR A 360 22.14 -7.16 8.08
CA THR A 360 23.41 -6.44 8.05
C THR A 360 23.47 -5.31 9.07
N VAL A 361 22.39 -4.54 9.17
CA VAL A 361 22.32 -3.34 10.04
C VAL A 361 21.17 -3.39 11.06
N GLY A 362 20.43 -4.51 11.10
CA GLY A 362 19.34 -4.74 12.03
C GLY A 362 18.14 -3.81 11.85
N PHE A 363 17.21 -3.86 12.82
CA PHE A 363 15.98 -3.04 12.79
C PHE A 363 16.26 -1.54 12.79
N ALA A 364 17.29 -1.09 13.52
CA ALA A 364 17.70 0.31 13.52
C ALA A 364 18.05 0.79 12.12
N GLY A 365 18.91 0.05 11.43
CA GLY A 365 19.35 0.42 10.08
C GLY A 365 18.21 0.44 9.08
N VAL A 366 17.23 -0.46 9.17
CA VAL A 366 16.03 -0.43 8.32
C VAL A 366 15.17 0.81 8.59
N CYS A 367 14.91 1.15 9.85
CA CYS A 367 14.15 2.35 10.22
C CYS A 367 14.85 3.64 9.80
N TRP A 368 16.19 3.70 9.95
CA TRP A 368 16.98 4.82 9.45
C TRP A 368 16.96 4.91 7.93
N ALA A 369 17.01 3.78 7.19
CA ALA A 369 16.91 3.78 5.74
C ALA A 369 15.56 4.37 5.28
N TYR A 370 14.45 3.97 5.91
CA TYR A 370 13.15 4.59 5.61
C TYR A 370 13.12 6.08 5.93
N ALA A 371 13.64 6.49 7.10
CA ALA A 371 13.69 7.91 7.47
C ALA A 371 14.53 8.73 6.50
N ILE A 372 15.69 8.23 6.08
CA ILE A 372 16.54 8.88 5.06
C ILE A 372 15.82 8.96 3.72
N CYS A 373 15.10 7.92 3.30
CA CYS A 373 14.26 7.99 2.10
C CYS A 373 13.21 9.11 2.20
N TYR A 374 12.52 9.25 3.33
CA TYR A 374 11.56 10.35 3.54
C TYR A 374 12.23 11.71 3.49
N ILE A 375 13.37 11.89 4.16
CA ILE A 375 14.13 13.15 4.11
C ILE A 375 14.60 13.45 2.68
N SER A 376 15.09 12.44 1.94
CA SER A 376 15.46 12.58 0.53
C SER A 376 14.24 12.95 -0.33
N GLY A 377 13.07 12.39 -0.03
CA GLY A 377 11.80 12.77 -0.67
C GLY A 377 11.46 14.24 -0.46
N SER A 378 11.69 14.77 0.76
CA SER A 378 11.54 16.20 1.03
C SER A 378 12.44 17.06 0.12
N VAL A 379 13.70 16.65 -0.04
CA VAL A 379 14.66 17.34 -0.94
C VAL A 379 14.23 17.23 -2.40
N ILE A 380 13.88 16.02 -2.88
CA ILE A 380 13.43 15.78 -4.27
C ILE A 380 12.20 16.64 -4.60
N SER A 381 11.30 16.83 -3.66
CA SER A 381 10.07 17.59 -3.85
C SER A 381 10.28 19.06 -4.24
N PHE A 382 11.47 19.65 -4.08
CA PHE A 382 11.78 21.01 -4.52
C PHE A 382 11.84 21.16 -6.04
N TRP A 383 12.16 20.08 -6.75
CA TRP A 383 12.25 20.05 -8.22
C TRP A 383 10.93 19.67 -8.90
N ILE A 384 9.91 19.22 -8.14
CA ILE A 384 8.60 18.89 -8.66
C ILE A 384 7.70 20.12 -8.56
N ARG A 385 7.23 20.64 -9.70
CA ARG A 385 6.49 21.92 -9.79
C ARG A 385 5.22 21.75 -10.61
N PRO A 386 4.19 21.06 -10.09
CA PRO A 386 2.90 20.97 -10.76
C PRO A 386 2.16 22.29 -10.69
N GLU A 387 1.28 22.55 -11.64
CA GLU A 387 0.23 23.54 -11.47
C GLU A 387 -0.72 23.07 -10.37
N GLN A 388 -0.84 23.86 -9.29
CA GLN A 388 -1.57 23.45 -8.11
C GLN A 388 -2.43 24.58 -7.53
N PRO A 389 -3.60 24.28 -6.90
CA PRO A 389 -4.43 25.27 -6.24
C PRO A 389 -3.67 26.05 -5.15
N GLY A 390 -4.09 27.25 -4.85
CA GLY A 390 -3.53 28.09 -3.79
C GLY A 390 -2.28 28.91 -4.16
N ILE A 391 -1.43 28.43 -5.06
CA ILE A 391 -0.20 29.14 -5.49
C ILE A 391 -0.46 29.97 -6.74
N THR A 392 -1.25 29.48 -7.69
CA THR A 392 -1.61 30.18 -8.94
C THR A 392 -2.43 31.46 -8.69
N ARG A 393 -3.17 31.56 -7.59
CA ARG A 393 -3.91 32.78 -7.22
C ARG A 393 -3.01 33.94 -6.77
N LYS A 394 -1.79 33.67 -6.34
CA LYS A 394 -0.84 34.74 -5.91
C LYS A 394 -0.04 35.37 -7.06
N VAL A 395 0.09 34.66 -8.18
CA VAL A 395 0.80 35.17 -9.38
C VAL A 395 -0.11 36.01 -10.27
N ALA A 396 -1.43 35.80 -10.22
CA ALA A 396 -2.41 36.61 -10.96
C ALA A 396 -2.87 37.91 -10.23
N ALA A 397 -2.39 38.14 -9.02
CA ALA A 397 -2.74 39.31 -8.20
C ALA A 397 -1.59 40.36 -8.06
N ASN A 398 -0.48 40.18 -8.78
CA ASN A 398 0.60 41.10 -8.94
C ASN A 398 0.81 41.41 -10.44
#